data_f83960ea9d1ff8977ac2f324e738e834
#
_entry.id   f83960ea9d1ff8977ac2f324e738e834
#
_cell.length_a   1.000
_cell.length_b   1.000
_cell.length_c   1.000
_cell.angle_alpha   90.00
_cell.angle_beta   90.00
_cell.angle_gamma   90.00
#
_symmetry.space_group_name_H-M   'P 1'
#
loop_
_entity.id
_entity.type
_entity.pdbx_description
1 polymer ?
#
loop_
_entity_poly.entity_id
_entity_poly.type
_entity_poly.pdbx_seq_one_letter_code
_entity_poly.pdbx_strand_id
1 'polypeptide(L)'
;MAHRYVLWYPGHLDYRLMEDEAAGFQGTNDFANFRALGSSAKTTVRGVTQATWVQKEVDGQKGVLWEFWVTADGFLYKMIRLMVGTMLDVGRGYLPPGTVRRALEAAESGNKYKVGQCVPGKGLCLEKVSFS
;
A
#
# COMPACT_ATOMS: atom_id res chain seq x y z
N MET A 1 4.56 12.89 -5.89
CA MET A 1 4.03 11.96 -6.91
C MET A 1 2.81 11.25 -6.35
N ALA A 2 1.75 11.18 -7.13
CA ALA A 2 0.51 10.50 -6.74
C ALA A 2 0.28 9.28 -7.63
N HIS A 3 -0.08 8.17 -7.01
CA HIS A 3 -0.41 6.93 -7.70
C HIS A 3 -1.75 6.41 -7.18
N ARG A 4 -2.42 5.66 -8.03
CA ARG A 4 -3.64 4.95 -7.69
C ARG A 4 -3.46 3.49 -8.09
N TYR A 5 -3.80 2.58 -7.18
CA TYR A 5 -3.87 1.15 -7.49
C TYR A 5 -5.33 0.73 -7.48
N VAL A 6 -5.79 0.14 -8.57
CA VAL A 6 -7.18 -0.26 -8.75
C VAL A 6 -7.26 -1.77 -8.77
N LEU A 7 -8.16 -2.34 -7.98
CA LEU A 7 -8.41 -3.78 -8.01
C LEU A 7 -9.89 -4.07 -7.81
N TRP A 8 -10.32 -5.14 -8.46
CA TRP A 8 -11.64 -5.74 -8.27
C TRP A 8 -11.50 -6.91 -7.30
N TYR A 9 -12.31 -6.91 -6.25
CA TYR A 9 -12.27 -8.00 -5.27
C TYR A 9 -13.67 -8.54 -5.05
N PRO A 10 -13.93 -9.80 -5.43
CA PRO A 10 -15.28 -10.39 -5.34
C PRO A 10 -15.64 -10.84 -3.92
N GLY A 11 -14.66 -11.01 -3.04
CA GLY A 11 -14.87 -11.44 -1.67
C GLY A 11 -15.02 -10.28 -0.71
N HIS A 12 -15.04 -10.61 0.58
CA HIS A 12 -15.12 -9.61 1.64
C HIS A 12 -13.73 -9.16 2.08
N LEU A 13 -13.54 -7.85 2.14
CA LEU A 13 -12.37 -7.22 2.76
C LEU A 13 -12.87 -6.29 3.87
N ASP A 14 -12.19 -6.33 5.01
CA ASP A 14 -12.53 -5.43 6.11
C ASP A 14 -12.00 -4.03 5.79
N TYR A 15 -12.91 -3.12 5.41
CA TYR A 15 -12.56 -1.75 5.03
C TYR A 15 -11.83 -1.02 6.17
N ARG A 16 -12.33 -1.17 7.39
CA ARG A 16 -11.76 -0.46 8.55
C ARG A 16 -10.33 -0.88 8.83
N LEU A 17 -10.06 -2.20 8.78
CA LEU A 17 -8.70 -2.70 8.94
C LEU A 17 -7.78 -2.17 7.84
N MET A 18 -8.25 -2.13 6.60
CA MET A 18 -7.44 -1.63 5.49
C MET A 18 -7.16 -0.14 5.61
N GLU A 19 -8.14 0.66 6.03
CA GLU A 19 -7.94 2.09 6.27
C GLU A 19 -6.97 2.34 7.43
N ASP A 20 -7.07 1.57 8.51
CA ASP A 20 -6.16 1.70 9.64
C ASP A 20 -4.72 1.37 9.23
N GLU A 21 -4.52 0.33 8.41
CA GLU A 21 -3.20 0.00 7.89
C GLU A 21 -2.68 1.08 6.95
N ALA A 22 -3.53 1.61 6.09
CA ALA A 22 -3.16 2.70 5.18
C ALA A 22 -2.67 3.94 5.94
N ALA A 23 -3.36 4.30 7.02
CA ALA A 23 -2.97 5.42 7.87
C ALA A 23 -1.57 5.23 8.46
N GLY A 24 -1.17 3.99 8.70
CA GLY A 24 0.15 3.67 9.22
C GLY A 24 1.30 4.03 8.29
N PHE A 25 1.05 4.16 6.99
CA PHE A 25 2.07 4.56 6.02
C PHE A 25 2.35 6.06 6.00
N GLN A 26 1.45 6.88 6.51
CA GLN A 26 1.59 8.34 6.44
C GLN A 26 2.77 8.83 7.29
N GLY A 27 3.41 9.87 6.79
CA GLY A 27 4.59 10.46 7.41
C GLY A 27 5.87 10.01 6.74
N THR A 28 7.01 10.35 7.36
CA THR A 28 8.33 9.95 6.89
C THR A 28 8.72 8.64 7.56
N ASN A 29 8.91 7.60 6.75
CA ASN A 29 9.18 6.25 7.25
C ASN A 29 10.24 5.57 6.39
N ASP A 30 10.87 4.54 6.96
CA ASP A 30 11.79 3.68 6.23
C ASP A 30 11.01 2.52 5.60
N PHE A 31 10.94 2.51 4.27
CA PHE A 31 10.21 1.52 3.49
C PHE A 31 11.07 0.35 3.02
N ALA A 32 12.20 0.09 3.68
CA ALA A 32 13.11 -0.99 3.28
C ALA A 32 12.40 -2.36 3.17
N ASN A 33 11.41 -2.63 4.00
CA ASN A 33 10.67 -3.89 3.98
C ASN A 33 9.54 -3.91 2.92
N PHE A 34 9.33 -2.80 2.21
CA PHE A 34 8.33 -2.67 1.15
C PHE A 34 8.99 -2.43 -0.21
N ARG A 35 10.12 -3.06 -0.45
CA ARG A 35 10.78 -3.00 -1.76
C ARG A 35 11.16 -4.40 -2.22
N ALA A 36 11.18 -4.60 -3.55
CA ALA A 36 11.64 -5.84 -4.12
C ALA A 36 13.17 -5.91 -4.13
N LEU A 37 13.69 -7.12 -4.16
CA LEU A 37 15.11 -7.36 -4.38
C LEU A 37 15.53 -6.78 -5.74
N GLY A 38 16.78 -6.30 -5.81
CA GLY A 38 17.30 -5.68 -7.04
C GLY A 38 17.02 -4.20 -7.16
N SER A 39 16.43 -3.58 -6.15
CA SER A 39 16.25 -2.12 -6.13
C SER A 39 17.61 -1.42 -6.08
N SER A 40 17.78 -0.41 -6.94
CA SER A 40 19.00 0.40 -7.02
C SER A 40 18.93 1.69 -6.18
N ALA A 41 17.84 1.87 -5.43
CA ALA A 41 17.67 3.07 -4.62
C ALA A 41 18.75 3.18 -3.53
N LYS A 42 19.34 4.38 -3.41
CA LYS A 42 20.38 4.65 -2.41
C LYS A 42 19.83 4.79 -1.01
N THR A 43 18.58 5.26 -0.90
CA THR A 43 17.90 5.41 0.39
C THR A 43 16.54 4.75 0.31
N THR A 44 16.05 4.32 1.47
CA THR A 44 14.75 3.66 1.59
C THR A 44 13.73 4.48 2.37
N VAL A 45 14.14 5.67 2.83
CA VAL A 45 13.25 6.58 3.55
C VAL A 45 12.43 7.38 2.56
N ARG A 46 11.12 7.41 2.75
CA ARG A 46 10.18 8.17 1.90
C ARG A 46 9.14 8.86 2.78
N GLY A 47 8.68 10.02 2.31
CA GLY A 47 7.61 10.77 2.95
C GLY A 47 6.30 10.53 2.22
N VAL A 48 5.34 9.95 2.90
CA VAL A 48 3.99 9.69 2.38
C VAL A 48 3.04 10.72 2.96
N THR A 49 2.41 11.52 2.10
CA THR A 49 1.49 12.57 2.51
C THR A 49 0.03 12.16 2.44
N GLN A 50 -0.27 11.13 1.65
CA GLN A 50 -1.62 10.59 1.52
C GLN A 50 -1.55 9.09 1.33
N ALA A 51 -2.40 8.36 2.04
CA ALA A 51 -2.58 6.92 1.85
C ALA A 51 -4.00 6.58 2.31
N THR A 52 -4.88 6.27 1.35
CA THR A 52 -6.30 6.03 1.66
C THR A 52 -6.93 5.07 0.67
N TRP A 53 -7.94 4.34 1.14
CA TRP A 53 -8.75 3.44 0.33
C TRP A 53 -10.08 4.09 -0.03
N VAL A 54 -10.51 3.89 -1.27
CA VAL A 54 -11.84 4.24 -1.75
C VAL A 54 -12.52 2.98 -2.24
N GLN A 55 -13.75 2.80 -1.83
CA GLN A 55 -14.56 1.65 -2.16
C GLN A 55 -15.69 2.11 -3.10
N LYS A 56 -15.84 1.41 -4.23
CA LYS A 56 -16.88 1.75 -5.22
C LYS A 56 -17.68 0.52 -5.59
N GLU A 57 -18.99 0.64 -5.51
CA GLU A 57 -19.90 -0.37 -6.05
C GLU A 57 -20.15 -0.07 -7.53
N VAL A 58 -20.18 -1.11 -8.35
CA VAL A 58 -20.47 -1.00 -9.78
C VAL A 58 -21.76 -1.75 -10.06
N ASP A 59 -22.74 -1.07 -10.65
CA ASP A 59 -24.05 -1.62 -10.97
C ASP A 59 -23.93 -2.89 -11.82
N GLY A 60 -24.68 -3.92 -11.44
CA GLY A 60 -24.74 -5.19 -12.16
C GLY A 60 -23.52 -6.09 -11.95
N GLN A 61 -22.60 -5.71 -11.10
CA GLN A 61 -21.40 -6.49 -10.81
C GLN A 61 -21.43 -7.01 -9.38
N LYS A 62 -20.93 -8.24 -9.18
CA LYS A 62 -20.68 -8.76 -7.83
C LYS A 62 -19.29 -8.35 -7.37
N GLY A 63 -19.18 -7.97 -6.12
CA GLY A 63 -17.89 -7.53 -5.54
C GLY A 63 -17.76 -6.02 -5.51
N VAL A 64 -16.60 -5.55 -5.16
CA VAL A 64 -16.33 -4.14 -4.93
C VAL A 64 -15.06 -3.74 -5.68
N LEU A 65 -15.11 -2.59 -6.31
CA LEU A 65 -13.92 -1.95 -6.89
C LEU A 65 -13.23 -1.17 -5.78
N TRP A 66 -11.95 -1.49 -5.54
CA TRP A 66 -11.14 -0.85 -4.53
C TRP A 66 -10.07 0.00 -5.20
N GLU A 67 -9.90 1.22 -4.69
CA GLU A 67 -8.85 2.12 -5.14
C GLU A 67 -7.99 2.51 -3.95
N PHE A 68 -6.69 2.29 -4.05
CA PHE A 68 -5.73 2.79 -3.08
C PHE A 68 -5.03 4.01 -3.68
N TRP A 69 -5.21 5.15 -3.02
CA TRP A 69 -4.59 6.41 -3.41
C TRP A 69 -3.42 6.69 -2.50
N VAL A 70 -2.26 6.95 -3.08
CA VAL A 70 -1.04 7.21 -2.33
C VAL A 70 -0.26 8.33 -2.97
N THR A 71 0.21 9.26 -2.15
CA THR A 71 1.07 10.37 -2.56
C THR A 71 2.33 10.36 -1.71
N ALA A 72 3.48 10.39 -2.34
CA ALA A 72 4.77 10.39 -1.67
C ALA A 72 5.79 11.21 -2.46
N ASP A 73 6.92 11.51 -1.83
CA ASP A 73 8.04 12.20 -2.47
C ASP A 73 8.82 11.31 -3.43
N GLY A 74 8.61 10.01 -3.38
CA GLY A 74 9.17 9.03 -4.27
C GLY A 74 8.78 7.62 -3.86
N PHE A 75 8.97 6.66 -4.76
CA PHE A 75 8.62 5.26 -4.52
C PHE A 75 9.80 4.35 -4.84
N LEU A 76 10.00 3.35 -4.00
CA LEU A 76 10.95 2.27 -4.25
C LEU A 76 10.38 1.27 -5.25
N TYR A 77 11.23 0.44 -5.82
CA TYR A 77 10.80 -0.58 -6.77
C TYR A 77 9.78 -1.52 -6.13
N LYS A 78 8.62 -1.63 -6.77
CA LYS A 78 7.46 -2.43 -6.35
C LYS A 78 6.89 -2.03 -4.98
N MET A 79 7.23 -0.84 -4.46
CA MET A 79 6.79 -0.39 -3.14
C MET A 79 5.26 -0.37 -3.01
N ILE A 80 4.56 0.28 -3.94
CA ILE A 80 3.10 0.39 -3.88
C ILE A 80 2.46 -0.99 -3.95
N ARG A 81 2.99 -1.87 -4.80
CA ARG A 81 2.45 -3.22 -4.98
C ARG A 81 2.59 -4.06 -3.70
N LEU A 82 3.66 -3.88 -2.96
CA LEU A 82 3.86 -4.54 -1.66
C LEU A 82 3.00 -3.91 -0.56
N MET A 83 2.83 -2.59 -0.59
CA MET A 83 1.93 -1.90 0.33
C MET A 83 0.49 -2.41 0.16
N VAL A 84 0.00 -2.46 -1.07
CA VAL A 84 -1.36 -2.93 -1.37
C VAL A 84 -1.52 -4.39 -0.97
N GLY A 85 -0.60 -5.26 -1.35
CA GLY A 85 -0.68 -6.68 -1.02
C GLY A 85 -0.68 -6.93 0.48
N THR A 86 0.09 -6.17 1.24
CA THR A 86 0.13 -6.27 2.70
C THR A 86 -1.21 -5.87 3.31
N MET A 87 -1.79 -4.75 2.86
CA MET A 87 -3.09 -4.30 3.34
C MET A 87 -4.20 -5.28 2.98
N LEU A 88 -4.16 -5.86 1.77
CA LEU A 88 -5.11 -6.90 1.39
C LEU A 88 -5.03 -8.11 2.31
N ASP A 89 -3.82 -8.54 2.63
CA ASP A 89 -3.63 -9.70 3.51
C ASP A 89 -4.13 -9.42 4.94
N VAL A 90 -4.02 -8.19 5.41
CA VAL A 90 -4.64 -7.80 6.69
C VAL A 90 -6.16 -7.77 6.55
N GLY A 91 -6.68 -7.18 5.48
CA GLY A 91 -8.13 -7.09 5.23
C GLY A 91 -8.81 -8.46 5.07
N ARG A 92 -8.07 -9.47 4.61
CA ARG A 92 -8.56 -10.84 4.49
C ARG A 92 -8.36 -11.68 5.76
N GLY A 93 -7.63 -11.16 6.73
CA GLY A 93 -7.33 -11.88 7.95
C GLY A 93 -6.12 -12.82 7.87
N TYR A 94 -5.31 -12.72 6.81
CA TYR A 94 -4.10 -13.54 6.64
C TYR A 94 -2.91 -13.00 7.43
N LEU A 95 -2.90 -11.69 7.68
CA LEU A 95 -1.90 -11.03 8.51
C LEU A 95 -2.61 -10.27 9.63
N PRO A 96 -1.98 -10.14 10.80
CA PRO A 96 -2.62 -9.45 11.92
C PRO A 96 -2.68 -7.94 11.70
N PRO A 97 -3.69 -7.26 12.27
CA PRO A 97 -3.71 -5.80 12.30
C PRO A 97 -2.43 -5.24 12.91
N GLY A 98 -1.93 -4.13 12.37
CA GLY A 98 -0.68 -3.51 12.81
C GLY A 98 0.56 -4.00 12.09
N THR A 99 0.43 -4.89 11.11
CA THR A 99 1.55 -5.41 10.33
C THR A 99 2.34 -4.30 9.65
N VAL A 100 1.66 -3.30 9.07
CA VAL A 100 2.32 -2.16 8.41
C VAL A 100 3.22 -1.43 9.39
N ARG A 101 2.69 -1.07 10.54
CA ARG A 101 3.46 -0.33 11.56
C ARG A 101 4.67 -1.14 12.03
N ARG A 102 4.50 -2.43 12.29
CA ARG A 102 5.60 -3.29 12.73
C ARG A 102 6.69 -3.41 11.66
N ALA A 103 6.29 -3.50 10.38
CA ALA A 103 7.27 -3.57 9.29
C ALA A 103 8.06 -2.28 9.14
N LEU A 104 7.42 -1.11 9.32
CA LEU A 104 8.10 0.17 9.26
C LEU A 104 9.06 0.36 10.45
N GLU A 105 8.60 0.01 11.64
CA GLU A 105 9.44 0.09 12.85
C GLU A 105 10.64 -0.86 12.77
N ALA A 106 10.45 -2.06 12.26
CA ALA A 106 11.54 -3.02 12.08
C ALA A 106 12.61 -2.47 11.14
N ALA A 107 12.22 -1.82 10.05
CA ALA A 107 13.17 -1.21 9.12
C ALA A 107 13.98 -0.10 9.78
N GLU A 108 13.37 0.72 10.62
CA GLU A 108 14.08 1.78 11.36
C GLU A 108 15.16 1.21 12.25
N SER A 109 14.95 0.02 12.80
CA SER A 109 15.92 -0.68 13.63
C SER A 109 16.91 -1.55 12.83
N GLY A 110 16.86 -1.46 11.49
CA GLY A 110 17.72 -2.24 10.60
C GLY A 110 17.30 -3.71 10.47
N ASN A 111 16.09 -4.06 10.87
CA ASN A 111 15.60 -5.43 10.86
C ASN A 111 14.71 -5.70 9.64
N LYS A 112 14.79 -6.92 9.13
CA LYS A 112 13.88 -7.39 8.08
C LYS A 112 12.55 -7.81 8.72
N TYR A 113 11.47 -7.53 8.01
CA TYR A 113 10.13 -7.95 8.39
C TYR A 113 9.39 -8.42 7.14
N LYS A 114 8.88 -9.65 7.16
CA LYS A 114 8.15 -10.18 6.02
C LYS A 114 6.77 -9.54 5.93
N VAL A 115 6.53 -8.83 4.83
CA VAL A 115 5.24 -8.22 4.53
C VAL A 115 4.40 -9.13 3.66
N GLY A 116 3.22 -8.67 3.25
CA GLY A 116 2.33 -9.45 2.40
C GLY A 116 2.82 -9.63 0.97
N GLN A 117 1.93 -10.14 0.14
CA GLN A 117 2.23 -10.43 -1.25
C GLN A 117 2.48 -9.16 -2.07
N CYS A 118 3.24 -9.31 -3.15
CA CYS A 118 3.38 -8.24 -4.15
C CYS A 118 2.28 -8.42 -5.21
N VAL A 119 1.29 -7.52 -5.23
CA VAL A 119 0.18 -7.62 -6.18
C VAL A 119 0.63 -7.28 -7.60
N PRO A 120 -0.10 -7.75 -8.64
CA PRO A 120 0.29 -7.48 -10.02
C PRO A 120 0.32 -5.98 -10.35
N GLY A 121 1.29 -5.59 -11.16
CA GLY A 121 1.47 -4.18 -11.55
C GLY A 121 0.36 -3.60 -12.43
N LYS A 122 -0.48 -4.45 -13.04
CA LYS A 122 -1.54 -4.01 -13.95
C LYS A 122 -2.60 -3.10 -13.32
N GLY A 123 -2.72 -3.12 -11.98
CA GLY A 123 -3.65 -2.23 -11.28
C GLY A 123 -3.09 -0.84 -10.99
N LEU A 124 -1.80 -0.63 -11.24
CA LEU A 124 -1.11 0.60 -10.87
C LEU A 124 -1.27 1.68 -11.94
N CYS A 125 -1.74 2.85 -11.53
CA CYS A 125 -1.92 4.00 -12.40
C CYS A 125 -1.20 5.20 -11.80
N LEU A 126 -0.44 5.91 -12.63
CA LEU A 126 0.14 7.21 -12.25
C LEU A 126 -0.94 8.27 -12.38
N GLU A 127 -1.23 8.96 -11.30
CA GLU A 127 -2.18 10.06 -11.31
C GLU A 127 -1.46 11.40 -11.40
N LYS A 128 -1.96 12.28 -12.26
CA LYS A 128 -1.50 13.66 -12.28
C LYS A 128 -2.19 14.42 -11.17
N VAL A 129 -1.39 15.02 -10.29
CA VAL A 129 -1.92 15.94 -9.30
C VAL A 129 -1.92 17.32 -9.93
N SER A 130 -3.11 17.90 -10.15
CA SER A 130 -3.18 19.30 -10.54
C SER A 130 -3.22 20.13 -9.27
N PHE A 131 -2.22 20.96 -9.12
CA PHE A 131 -2.22 21.99 -8.09
C PHE A 131 -2.91 23.22 -8.65
N SER A 132 -4.04 23.52 -8.11
CA SER A 132 -4.74 24.77 -8.42
C SER A 132 -4.54 25.76 -7.29
#